data_9428c600186ea1b10bbda2e419eac5b7
#
_entry.id   9428c600186ea1b10bbda2e419eac5b7
#
_cell.length_a   1.000
_cell.length_b   1.000
_cell.length_c   1.000
_cell.angle_alpha   90.00
_cell.angle_beta   90.00
_cell.angle_gamma   90.00
#
_symmetry.space_group_name_H-M   'P 1'
#
loop_
_entity.id
_entity.type
_entity.pdbx_description
1 polymer ?
#
loop_
_entity_poly.entity_id
_entity_poly.type
_entity_poly.pdbx_seq_one_letter_code
_entity_poly.pdbx_strand_id
1 'polypeptide(L)'
;MPVYNMEKYISRAFLNIQNQTLKDIEIVVVNDHSNDNSLEIIKNFAKNDSRVKLINNQKNRGLLFTRAMGVLHSSGKYLMNFDADDELIGEEALEFLYNQTVSTKADIISFDIINKNTKIKIENPCKEFNNIIKQPTLFKSIYTKGYKLKDFLIWNKLIKKRIFLKAYKLFNNYIYSNKKWNYHEDNIWSILVNKLSSTKFCVRKLIYKYNCNNNSLINNRYNENEFNNIIYRIDMLQQIYTKNMNYKYMRLECISLSRMIYFNSRFKAYIKSNLKLKETSHSILKSCLKNYKIPKKKEKYLKHLIAFFH
;
A
#
# COMPACT_ATOMS: atom_id res chain seq x y z
N MET A 1 -2.55 -7.13 10.64
CA MET A 1 -1.99 -8.26 9.87
C MET A 1 -3.10 -8.83 8.98
N PRO A 2 -3.06 -8.64 7.66
CA PRO A 2 -3.95 -9.32 6.72
C PRO A 2 -3.46 -10.76 6.49
N VAL A 3 -4.39 -11.72 6.40
CA VAL A 3 -4.08 -13.14 6.21
C VAL A 3 -4.99 -13.75 5.16
N TYR A 4 -4.40 -14.41 4.17
CA TYR A 4 -5.07 -15.27 3.21
C TYR A 4 -4.13 -16.37 2.74
N ASN A 5 -4.41 -17.63 3.15
CA ASN A 5 -3.61 -18.82 2.83
C ASN A 5 -2.12 -18.67 3.23
N MET A 6 -1.88 -18.41 4.53
CA MET A 6 -0.56 -18.15 5.11
C MET A 6 -0.11 -19.22 6.13
N GLU A 7 -0.69 -20.42 6.11
CA GLU A 7 -0.39 -21.49 7.10
C GLU A 7 1.11 -21.76 7.26
N LYS A 8 1.89 -21.67 6.18
CA LYS A 8 3.34 -21.94 6.19
C LYS A 8 4.18 -20.84 6.86
N TYR A 9 3.62 -19.65 7.03
CA TYR A 9 4.39 -18.46 7.43
C TYR A 9 3.90 -17.84 8.74
N ILE A 10 2.60 -17.91 9.00
CA ILE A 10 1.93 -17.11 10.02
C ILE A 10 2.43 -17.41 11.43
N SER A 11 2.77 -18.66 11.76
CA SER A 11 3.33 -19.01 13.07
C SER A 11 4.64 -18.30 13.35
N ARG A 12 5.53 -18.20 12.35
CA ARG A 12 6.78 -17.45 12.46
C ARG A 12 6.53 -15.96 12.69
N ALA A 13 5.56 -15.38 11.96
CA ALA A 13 5.19 -13.98 12.11
C ALA A 13 4.65 -13.68 13.51
N PHE A 14 3.80 -14.54 14.08
CA PHE A 14 3.32 -14.41 15.45
C PHE A 14 4.45 -14.46 16.47
N LEU A 15 5.31 -15.49 16.41
CA LEU A 15 6.45 -15.63 17.33
C LEU A 15 7.39 -14.41 17.26
N ASN A 16 7.61 -13.88 16.08
CA ASN A 16 8.44 -12.69 15.88
C ASN A 16 7.84 -11.44 16.56
N ILE A 17 6.50 -11.28 16.53
CA ILE A 17 5.83 -10.17 17.23
C ILE A 17 5.76 -10.42 18.74
N GLN A 18 5.49 -11.65 19.17
CA GLN A 18 5.41 -12.01 20.59
C GLN A 18 6.73 -11.75 21.32
N ASN A 19 7.86 -11.97 20.65
CA ASN A 19 9.20 -11.76 21.20
C ASN A 19 9.61 -10.28 21.30
N GLN A 20 8.81 -9.36 20.77
CA GLN A 20 9.13 -7.92 20.87
C GLN A 20 9.12 -7.47 22.34
N THR A 21 10.07 -6.58 22.67
CA THR A 21 10.23 -6.02 24.05
C THR A 21 9.05 -5.14 24.42
N LEU A 22 8.48 -4.38 23.48
CA LEU A 22 7.25 -3.61 23.68
C LEU A 22 6.05 -4.54 23.85
N LYS A 23 5.50 -4.61 25.08
CA LYS A 23 4.37 -5.49 25.40
C LYS A 23 3.00 -4.81 25.25
N ASP A 24 2.94 -3.47 25.36
CA ASP A 24 1.71 -2.68 25.20
C ASP A 24 1.37 -2.51 23.71
N ILE A 25 0.98 -3.61 23.08
CA ILE A 25 0.56 -3.71 21.69
C ILE A 25 -0.70 -4.56 21.57
N GLU A 26 -1.48 -4.32 20.53
CA GLU A 26 -2.50 -5.23 20.02
C GLU A 26 -2.09 -5.80 18.66
N ILE A 27 -2.44 -7.04 18.40
CA ILE A 27 -2.17 -7.75 17.15
C ILE A 27 -3.51 -8.01 16.46
N VAL A 28 -3.96 -7.06 15.64
CA VAL A 28 -5.24 -7.22 14.92
C VAL A 28 -4.99 -8.04 13.67
N VAL A 29 -5.51 -9.26 13.65
CA VAL A 29 -5.38 -10.23 12.56
C VAL A 29 -6.70 -10.33 11.82
N VAL A 30 -6.68 -10.09 10.52
CA VAL A 30 -7.88 -10.20 9.68
C VAL A 30 -7.69 -11.36 8.71
N ASN A 31 -8.37 -12.46 8.97
CA ASN A 31 -8.44 -13.60 8.05
C ASN A 31 -9.41 -13.30 6.91
N ASP A 32 -8.91 -13.29 5.67
CA ASP A 32 -9.72 -13.01 4.48
C ASP A 32 -10.29 -14.29 3.86
N HIS A 33 -10.93 -15.11 4.72
CA HIS A 33 -11.55 -16.37 4.31
C HIS A 33 -10.52 -17.34 3.71
N SER A 34 -9.47 -17.67 4.46
CA SER A 34 -8.46 -18.66 4.07
C SER A 34 -9.06 -20.06 3.93
N ASN A 35 -8.55 -20.83 2.95
CA ASN A 35 -8.95 -22.21 2.68
C ASN A 35 -7.95 -23.25 3.21
N ASP A 36 -6.85 -22.78 3.83
CA ASP A 36 -5.82 -23.58 4.48
C ASP A 36 -5.95 -23.52 6.01
N ASN A 37 -4.98 -24.04 6.76
CA ASN A 37 -5.01 -24.05 8.21
C ASN A 37 -4.75 -22.68 8.87
N SER A 38 -4.62 -21.58 8.11
CA SER A 38 -4.33 -20.25 8.67
C SER A 38 -5.30 -19.85 9.77
N LEU A 39 -6.61 -20.05 9.57
CA LEU A 39 -7.62 -19.67 10.55
C LEU A 39 -7.46 -20.41 11.90
N GLU A 40 -7.20 -21.71 11.86
CA GLU A 40 -7.01 -22.51 13.09
C GLU A 40 -5.73 -22.11 13.82
N ILE A 41 -4.66 -21.82 13.09
CA ILE A 41 -3.41 -21.31 13.67
C ILE A 41 -3.68 -19.97 14.37
N ILE A 42 -4.41 -19.04 13.75
CA ILE A 42 -4.75 -17.74 14.37
C ILE A 42 -5.59 -17.92 15.62
N LYS A 43 -6.60 -18.80 15.59
CA LYS A 43 -7.44 -19.09 16.76
C LYS A 43 -6.61 -19.62 17.93
N ASN A 44 -5.64 -20.49 17.66
CA ASN A 44 -4.74 -21.01 18.69
C ASN A 44 -3.88 -19.90 19.30
N PHE A 45 -3.31 -19.01 18.49
CA PHE A 45 -2.57 -17.85 19.01
C PHE A 45 -3.47 -16.91 19.81
N ALA A 46 -4.69 -16.62 19.33
CA ALA A 46 -5.64 -15.75 20.03
C ALA A 46 -6.10 -16.32 21.37
N LYS A 47 -6.14 -17.65 21.51
CA LYS A 47 -6.44 -18.33 22.79
C LYS A 47 -5.31 -18.17 23.81
N ASN A 48 -4.07 -18.14 23.36
CA ASN A 48 -2.88 -18.14 24.21
C ASN A 48 -2.25 -16.75 24.41
N ASP A 49 -2.64 -15.74 23.63
CA ASP A 49 -2.12 -14.37 23.72
C ASP A 49 -3.29 -13.37 23.62
N SER A 50 -3.65 -12.77 24.74
CA SER A 50 -4.77 -11.80 24.84
C SER A 50 -4.61 -10.55 23.99
N ARG A 51 -3.40 -10.28 23.50
CA ARG A 51 -3.13 -9.17 22.57
C ARG A 51 -3.62 -9.45 21.14
N VAL A 52 -3.86 -10.73 20.80
CA VAL A 52 -4.31 -11.15 19.47
C VAL A 52 -5.81 -11.00 19.33
N LYS A 53 -6.23 -10.14 18.41
CA LYS A 53 -7.64 -9.92 18.06
C LYS A 53 -7.90 -10.47 16.66
N LEU A 54 -8.66 -11.57 16.58
CA LEU A 54 -9.05 -12.17 15.30
C LEU A 54 -10.33 -11.53 14.75
N ILE A 55 -10.28 -11.16 13.47
CA ILE A 55 -11.44 -10.80 12.65
C ILE A 55 -11.48 -11.79 11.48
N ASN A 56 -12.61 -12.45 11.29
CA ASN A 56 -12.77 -13.43 10.23
C ASN A 56 -13.79 -12.95 9.20
N ASN A 57 -13.35 -12.67 7.98
CA ASN A 57 -14.23 -12.29 6.88
C ASN A 57 -15.06 -13.49 6.41
N GLN A 58 -16.34 -13.30 6.16
CA GLN A 58 -17.24 -14.36 5.67
C GLN A 58 -16.94 -14.80 4.23
N LYS A 59 -16.21 -14.00 3.46
CA LYS A 59 -15.74 -14.30 2.12
C LYS A 59 -14.45 -13.54 1.83
N ASN A 60 -13.67 -14.02 0.87
CA ASN A 60 -12.46 -13.33 0.43
C ASN A 60 -12.83 -11.99 -0.26
N ARG A 61 -12.41 -10.88 0.36
CA ARG A 61 -12.71 -9.50 -0.03
C ARG A 61 -11.51 -8.79 -0.64
N GLY A 62 -10.34 -9.39 -0.56
CA GLY A 62 -9.07 -8.83 -1.04
C GLY A 62 -8.34 -7.96 -0.03
N LEU A 63 -7.08 -7.69 -0.36
CA LEU A 63 -6.10 -7.11 0.57
C LEU A 63 -6.47 -5.68 1.02
N LEU A 64 -7.05 -4.85 0.12
CA LEU A 64 -7.49 -3.49 0.48
C LEU A 64 -8.55 -3.51 1.57
N PHE A 65 -9.58 -4.36 1.41
CA PHE A 65 -10.65 -4.52 2.39
C PHE A 65 -10.09 -5.06 3.71
N THR A 66 -9.27 -6.09 3.65
CA THR A 66 -8.69 -6.77 4.81
C THR A 66 -7.83 -5.82 5.64
N ARG A 67 -6.99 -4.99 5.02
CA ARG A 67 -6.23 -3.93 5.71
C ARG A 67 -7.16 -2.87 6.34
N ALA A 68 -8.22 -2.49 5.63
CA ALA A 68 -9.20 -1.53 6.15
C ALA A 68 -9.91 -2.06 7.41
N MET A 69 -10.30 -3.33 7.42
CA MET A 69 -10.88 -3.97 8.60
C MET A 69 -9.91 -3.97 9.78
N GLY A 70 -8.62 -4.24 9.55
CA GLY A 70 -7.59 -4.12 10.57
C GLY A 70 -7.52 -2.71 11.18
N VAL A 71 -7.59 -1.66 10.36
CA VAL A 71 -7.62 -0.26 10.83
C VAL A 71 -8.86 0.05 11.65
N LEU A 72 -10.04 -0.38 11.19
CA LEU A 72 -11.31 -0.10 11.88
C LEU A 72 -11.42 -0.77 13.24
N HIS A 73 -10.91 -1.99 13.35
CA HIS A 73 -11.02 -2.80 14.57
C HIS A 73 -9.84 -2.64 15.53
N SER A 74 -8.82 -1.86 15.16
CA SER A 74 -7.72 -1.54 16.09
C SER A 74 -8.15 -0.50 17.12
N SER A 75 -7.48 -0.46 18.28
CA SER A 75 -7.63 0.56 19.33
C SER A 75 -6.37 1.43 19.48
N GLY A 76 -5.22 0.93 19.06
CA GLY A 76 -3.93 1.58 19.21
C GLY A 76 -3.85 2.99 18.61
N LYS A 77 -3.09 3.87 19.25
CA LYS A 77 -2.86 5.25 18.81
C LYS A 77 -2.09 5.32 17.50
N TYR A 78 -1.15 4.40 17.30
CA TYR A 78 -0.36 4.23 16.09
C TYR A 78 -0.57 2.83 15.54
N LEU A 79 -0.57 2.71 14.22
CA LEU A 79 -0.76 1.44 13.51
C LEU A 79 0.40 1.18 12.56
N MET A 80 0.85 -0.07 12.52
CA MET A 80 1.78 -0.60 11.55
C MET A 80 1.09 -1.70 10.75
N ASN A 81 1.19 -1.64 9.42
CA ASN A 81 0.82 -2.79 8.60
C ASN A 81 1.95 -3.81 8.64
N PHE A 82 1.61 -5.06 8.95
CA PHE A 82 2.55 -6.16 9.03
C PHE A 82 2.01 -7.35 8.25
N ASP A 83 2.75 -7.83 7.27
CA ASP A 83 2.32 -8.95 6.44
C ASP A 83 2.71 -10.29 7.07
N ALA A 84 1.83 -11.30 6.96
CA ALA A 84 1.93 -12.55 7.69
C ALA A 84 3.11 -13.46 7.27
N ASP A 85 3.81 -13.11 6.20
CA ASP A 85 5.01 -13.78 5.70
C ASP A 85 6.33 -13.05 6.03
N ASP A 86 6.25 -11.85 6.65
CA ASP A 86 7.38 -10.99 6.93
C ASP A 86 7.87 -11.09 8.40
N GLU A 87 8.92 -10.34 8.74
CA GLU A 87 9.55 -10.33 10.06
C GLU A 87 10.01 -8.93 10.46
N LEU A 88 9.93 -8.61 11.75
CA LEU A 88 10.65 -7.48 12.37
C LEU A 88 12.10 -7.88 12.64
N ILE A 89 13.01 -6.93 12.54
CA ILE A 89 14.45 -7.14 12.76
C ILE A 89 14.82 -6.69 14.18
N GLY A 90 15.21 -7.65 15.01
CA GLY A 90 15.50 -7.43 16.44
C GLY A 90 14.23 -7.41 17.29
N GLU A 91 14.40 -7.70 18.56
CA GLU A 91 13.30 -7.75 19.53
C GLU A 91 12.88 -6.36 20.00
N GLU A 92 13.74 -5.36 19.86
CA GLU A 92 13.46 -3.96 20.24
C GLU A 92 12.84 -3.12 19.09
N ALA A 93 12.50 -3.74 17.97
CA ALA A 93 12.04 -3.01 16.78
C ALA A 93 10.81 -2.14 17.06
N LEU A 94 9.79 -2.69 17.72
CA LEU A 94 8.57 -1.95 18.06
C LEU A 94 8.81 -0.92 19.16
N GLU A 95 9.59 -1.23 20.17
CA GLU A 95 9.95 -0.30 21.24
C GLU A 95 10.72 0.90 20.69
N PHE A 96 11.71 0.66 19.83
CA PHE A 96 12.42 1.73 19.14
C PHE A 96 11.46 2.66 18.38
N LEU A 97 10.53 2.09 17.58
CA LEU A 97 9.56 2.88 16.84
C LEU A 97 8.62 3.65 17.77
N TYR A 98 8.16 3.03 18.84
CA TYR A 98 7.32 3.69 19.85
C TYR A 98 8.03 4.90 20.47
N ASN A 99 9.29 4.76 20.87
CA ASN A 99 10.10 5.84 21.42
C ASN A 99 10.25 7.02 20.43
N GLN A 100 10.34 6.73 19.11
CA GLN A 100 10.32 7.79 18.09
C GLN A 100 8.96 8.50 18.06
N THR A 101 7.85 7.82 18.34
CA THR A 101 6.53 8.47 18.39
C THR A 101 6.37 9.37 19.61
N VAL A 102 6.93 8.97 20.74
CA VAL A 102 6.89 9.76 21.99
C VAL A 102 7.72 11.04 21.85
N SER A 103 8.94 10.91 21.34
CA SER A 103 9.88 12.04 21.22
C SER A 103 9.46 13.05 20.15
N THR A 104 9.00 12.58 18.98
CA THR A 104 8.72 13.47 17.84
C THR A 104 7.28 13.90 17.71
N LYS A 105 6.36 13.10 18.26
CA LYS A 105 4.89 13.22 18.08
C LYS A 105 4.46 13.25 16.60
N ALA A 106 5.32 12.79 15.69
CA ALA A 106 5.09 12.79 14.25
C ALA A 106 3.84 11.97 13.89
N ASP A 107 3.20 12.32 12.78
CA ASP A 107 2.03 11.57 12.27
C ASP A 107 2.46 10.26 11.60
N ILE A 108 3.66 10.25 11.01
CA ILE A 108 4.27 9.08 10.37
C ILE A 108 5.71 8.94 10.87
N ILE A 109 6.09 7.74 11.32
CA ILE A 109 7.49 7.30 11.45
C ILE A 109 7.76 6.34 10.29
N SER A 110 8.82 6.59 9.51
CA SER A 110 9.18 5.76 8.36
C SER A 110 10.62 5.24 8.52
N PHE A 111 10.85 3.99 8.13
CA PHE A 111 12.10 3.27 8.40
C PHE A 111 12.58 2.48 7.18
N ASP A 112 13.82 2.00 7.25
CA ASP A 112 14.44 1.18 6.22
C ASP A 112 14.02 -0.29 6.35
N ILE A 113 14.04 -0.99 5.24
CA ILE A 113 13.69 -2.41 5.13
C ILE A 113 14.75 -3.18 4.36
N ILE A 114 14.79 -4.49 4.51
CA ILE A 114 15.64 -5.36 3.73
C ILE A 114 14.81 -6.44 3.02
N ASN A 115 15.10 -6.70 1.77
CA ASN A 115 14.57 -7.85 1.06
C ASN A 115 15.46 -9.07 1.38
N LYS A 116 14.88 -10.11 1.99
CA LYS A 116 15.60 -11.31 2.42
C LYS A 116 16.27 -12.04 1.28
N ASN A 117 15.58 -12.17 0.14
CA ASN A 117 16.04 -13.01 -0.97
C ASN A 117 17.17 -12.35 -1.75
N THR A 118 17.04 -11.03 -2.00
CA THR A 118 18.06 -10.28 -2.76
C THR A 118 19.12 -9.66 -1.86
N LYS A 119 18.90 -9.65 -0.54
CA LYS A 119 19.70 -8.92 0.47
C LYS A 119 19.82 -7.42 0.18
N ILE A 120 18.99 -6.89 -0.72
CA ILE A 120 18.97 -5.47 -1.08
C ILE A 120 18.25 -4.71 0.01
N LYS A 121 18.93 -3.71 0.56
CA LYS A 121 18.33 -2.71 1.44
C LYS A 121 17.44 -1.79 0.60
N ILE A 122 16.17 -1.70 0.97
CA ILE A 122 15.25 -0.72 0.40
C ILE A 122 15.22 0.45 1.38
N GLU A 123 15.95 1.48 1.01
CA GLU A 123 16.05 2.67 1.85
C GLU A 123 14.74 3.47 1.84
N ASN A 124 14.41 3.97 3.00
CA ASN A 124 13.37 4.96 3.14
C ASN A 124 13.66 6.15 2.21
N PRO A 125 12.68 6.58 1.40
CA PRO A 125 12.89 7.63 0.40
C PRO A 125 13.10 9.05 0.97
N CYS A 126 13.17 9.21 2.27
CA CYS A 126 13.43 10.50 2.88
C CYS A 126 14.81 11.05 2.50
N LYS A 127 14.87 12.34 2.23
CA LYS A 127 16.13 13.04 2.03
C LYS A 127 16.73 13.54 3.35
N GLU A 128 15.87 13.82 4.33
CA GLU A 128 16.22 14.33 5.64
C GLU A 128 15.93 13.27 6.68
N PHE A 129 16.97 12.78 7.34
CA PHE A 129 16.86 11.82 8.43
C PHE A 129 16.98 12.53 9.76
N ASN A 130 16.33 11.97 10.77
CA ASN A 130 16.28 12.50 12.13
C ASN A 130 15.72 13.92 12.22
N ASN A 131 15.05 14.38 11.17
CA ASN A 131 14.35 15.65 11.13
C ASN A 131 12.85 15.45 10.86
N ILE A 132 12.03 16.35 11.39
CA ILE A 132 10.59 16.36 11.13
C ILE A 132 10.33 17.05 9.80
N ILE A 133 9.84 16.29 8.83
CA ILE A 133 9.40 16.81 7.53
C ILE A 133 7.96 17.25 7.64
N LYS A 134 7.68 18.50 7.31
CA LYS A 134 6.33 19.10 7.32
C LYS A 134 5.76 19.26 5.91
N GLN A 135 4.43 19.43 5.81
CA GLN A 135 3.79 19.83 4.55
C GLN A 135 4.26 21.24 4.12
N PRO A 136 4.37 21.56 2.82
CA PRO A 136 4.09 20.70 1.66
C PRO A 136 5.28 19.83 1.22
N THR A 137 6.44 19.92 1.89
CA THR A 137 7.66 19.18 1.53
C THR A 137 7.45 17.68 1.63
N LEU A 138 6.72 17.23 2.66
CA LEU A 138 6.39 15.82 2.86
C LEU A 138 5.72 15.24 1.62
N PHE A 139 4.70 15.92 1.11
CA PHE A 139 3.96 15.43 -0.04
C PHE A 139 4.75 15.50 -1.36
N LYS A 140 5.59 16.52 -1.53
CA LYS A 140 6.49 16.63 -2.69
C LYS A 140 7.56 15.54 -2.71
N SER A 141 7.95 15.01 -1.56
CA SER A 141 8.99 13.99 -1.44
C SER A 141 8.57 12.60 -1.89
N ILE A 142 7.25 12.33 -1.98
CA ILE A 142 6.72 11.01 -2.39
C ILE A 142 7.18 10.62 -3.79
N TYR A 143 7.44 11.60 -4.65
CA TYR A 143 7.75 11.36 -6.04
C TYR A 143 9.18 11.80 -6.41
N THR A 144 9.91 10.96 -7.14
CA THR A 144 11.24 11.29 -7.67
C THR A 144 11.16 12.17 -8.94
N LYS A 145 12.30 12.78 -9.29
CA LYS A 145 12.53 13.29 -10.65
C LYS A 145 12.27 12.15 -11.65
N GLY A 146 11.41 12.36 -12.65
CA GLY A 146 11.01 11.33 -13.61
C GLY A 146 9.68 10.63 -13.26
N TYR A 147 8.99 11.10 -12.23
CA TYR A 147 7.63 10.69 -11.89
C TYR A 147 7.48 9.22 -11.47
N LYS A 148 8.46 8.68 -10.78
CA LYS A 148 8.35 7.39 -10.11
C LYS A 148 7.82 7.61 -8.70
N LEU A 149 6.79 6.87 -8.31
CA LEU A 149 6.35 6.82 -6.92
C LEU A 149 7.50 6.24 -6.10
N LYS A 150 7.94 7.00 -5.10
CA LYS A 150 9.12 6.66 -4.31
C LYS A 150 8.75 6.07 -2.95
N ASP A 151 7.66 6.56 -2.37
CA ASP A 151 7.21 6.19 -1.04
C ASP A 151 5.83 5.52 -1.10
N PHE A 152 5.77 4.38 -1.75
CA PHE A 152 4.51 3.66 -1.99
C PHE A 152 4.22 2.55 -0.97
N LEU A 153 5.21 2.11 -0.22
CA LEU A 153 5.04 1.03 0.75
C LEU A 153 4.27 1.52 1.97
N ILE A 154 3.28 0.76 2.40
CA ILE A 154 2.52 1.09 3.62
C ILE A 154 3.09 0.39 4.87
N TRP A 155 3.75 -0.73 4.69
CA TRP A 155 4.29 -1.57 5.76
C TRP A 155 5.66 -1.13 6.30
N ASN A 156 6.34 -0.15 5.67
CA ASN A 156 7.55 0.49 6.21
C ASN A 156 7.25 1.77 7.02
N LYS A 157 6.08 1.83 7.63
CA LYS A 157 5.60 3.02 8.36
C LYS A 157 4.83 2.64 9.62
N LEU A 158 5.07 3.43 10.68
CA LEU A 158 4.20 3.50 11.84
C LEU A 158 3.40 4.81 11.74
N ILE A 159 2.07 4.73 11.72
CA ILE A 159 1.18 5.85 11.34
C ILE A 159 0.12 6.05 12.41
N LYS A 160 -0.16 7.30 12.79
CA LYS A 160 -1.29 7.62 13.70
C LYS A 160 -2.61 7.07 13.14
N LYS A 161 -3.35 6.33 13.95
CA LYS A 161 -4.65 5.75 13.58
C LYS A 161 -5.59 6.79 12.97
N ARG A 162 -5.65 8.01 13.53
CA ARG A 162 -6.51 9.09 13.03
C ARG A 162 -6.25 9.42 11.54
N ILE A 163 -5.03 9.25 11.07
CA ILE A 163 -4.66 9.50 9.65
C ILE A 163 -5.20 8.37 8.77
N PHE A 164 -5.06 7.11 9.21
CA PHE A 164 -5.68 5.98 8.51
C PHE A 164 -7.21 6.13 8.41
N LEU A 165 -7.86 6.55 9.51
CA LEU A 165 -9.32 6.76 9.50
C LEU A 165 -9.74 7.90 8.57
N LYS A 166 -8.95 8.97 8.47
CA LYS A 166 -9.20 10.05 7.50
C LYS A 166 -9.03 9.52 6.06
N ALA A 167 -7.98 8.72 5.80
CA ALA A 167 -7.77 8.11 4.50
C ALA A 167 -8.92 7.15 4.15
N TYR A 168 -9.31 6.27 5.07
CA TYR A 168 -10.44 5.35 4.93
C TYR A 168 -11.73 6.09 4.49
N LYS A 169 -12.07 7.19 5.14
CA LYS A 169 -13.28 7.99 4.79
C LYS A 169 -13.28 8.51 3.36
N LEU A 170 -12.11 8.71 2.74
CA LEU A 170 -12.00 9.19 1.37
C LEU A 170 -12.28 8.12 0.33
N PHE A 171 -12.09 6.84 0.67
CA PHE A 171 -12.26 5.75 -0.29
C PHE A 171 -13.10 4.56 0.20
N ASN A 172 -13.87 4.73 1.29
CA ASN A 172 -14.72 3.68 1.85
C ASN A 172 -15.71 3.09 0.84
N ASN A 173 -16.26 3.89 -0.07
CA ASN A 173 -17.16 3.41 -1.12
C ASN A 173 -16.48 2.38 -2.03
N TYR A 174 -15.18 2.51 -2.25
CA TYR A 174 -14.39 1.56 -3.04
C TYR A 174 -14.05 0.29 -2.26
N ILE A 175 -13.82 0.40 -0.94
CA ILE A 175 -13.56 -0.75 -0.06
C ILE A 175 -14.76 -1.69 -0.05
N TYR A 176 -15.97 -1.15 0.05
CA TYR A 176 -17.21 -1.94 0.07
C TYR A 176 -17.73 -2.31 -1.32
N SER A 177 -17.08 -1.87 -2.41
CA SER A 177 -17.39 -2.36 -3.74
C SER A 177 -17.18 -3.89 -3.81
N ASN A 178 -17.94 -4.59 -4.65
CA ASN A 178 -17.79 -6.05 -4.83
C ASN A 178 -16.48 -6.46 -5.55
N LYS A 179 -15.54 -5.53 -5.71
CA LYS A 179 -14.28 -5.73 -6.41
C LYS A 179 -13.18 -6.10 -5.43
N LYS A 180 -12.43 -7.15 -5.74
CA LYS A 180 -11.24 -7.54 -4.97
C LYS A 180 -10.06 -6.69 -5.38
N TRP A 181 -9.44 -6.01 -4.40
CA TRP A 181 -8.26 -5.19 -4.59
C TRP A 181 -7.06 -5.85 -3.93
N ASN A 182 -6.26 -6.53 -4.72
CA ASN A 182 -5.07 -7.27 -4.26
C ASN A 182 -3.75 -6.64 -4.72
N TYR A 183 -3.81 -5.71 -5.69
CA TYR A 183 -2.61 -5.09 -6.27
C TYR A 183 -2.65 -3.58 -6.10
N HIS A 184 -1.50 -3.00 -5.74
CA HIS A 184 -1.32 -1.55 -5.60
C HIS A 184 -2.23 -0.86 -4.56
N GLU A 185 -2.82 -1.61 -3.65
CA GLU A 185 -3.61 -1.07 -2.54
C GLU A 185 -2.74 -0.29 -1.55
N ASP A 186 -1.49 -0.73 -1.36
CA ASP A 186 -0.46 -0.05 -0.58
C ASP A 186 -0.16 1.35 -1.13
N ASN A 187 -0.17 1.53 -2.44
CA ASN A 187 -0.01 2.83 -3.09
C ASN A 187 -1.14 3.80 -2.70
N ILE A 188 -2.39 3.32 -2.67
CA ILE A 188 -3.56 4.11 -2.29
C ILE A 188 -3.40 4.59 -0.85
N TRP A 189 -3.18 3.66 0.06
CA TRP A 189 -2.95 3.98 1.46
C TRP A 189 -1.78 4.95 1.63
N SER A 190 -0.64 4.66 1.01
CA SER A 190 0.56 5.47 1.15
C SER A 190 0.37 6.90 0.63
N ILE A 191 -0.26 7.08 -0.54
CA ILE A 191 -0.56 8.41 -1.09
C ILE A 191 -1.45 9.19 -0.14
N LEU A 192 -2.54 8.59 0.34
CA LEU A 192 -3.52 9.28 1.17
C LEU A 192 -2.96 9.59 2.57
N VAL A 193 -2.27 8.64 3.21
CA VAL A 193 -1.70 8.91 4.55
C VAL A 193 -0.63 9.99 4.49
N ASN A 194 0.23 10.01 3.47
CA ASN A 194 1.21 11.08 3.32
C ASN A 194 0.55 12.44 3.02
N LYS A 195 -0.55 12.46 2.25
CA LYS A 195 -1.31 13.69 1.98
C LYS A 195 -1.98 14.26 3.22
N LEU A 196 -2.56 13.38 4.04
CA LEU A 196 -3.37 13.76 5.19
C LEU A 196 -2.55 14.00 6.47
N SER A 197 -1.28 13.61 6.45
CA SER A 197 -0.33 13.84 7.56
C SER A 197 0.23 15.25 7.51
N SER A 198 0.42 15.82 8.68
CA SER A 198 1.10 17.12 8.83
C SER A 198 2.62 16.95 8.95
N THR A 199 3.05 15.86 9.55
CA THR A 199 4.45 15.62 9.90
C THR A 199 4.86 14.18 9.62
N LYS A 200 6.12 14.00 9.19
CA LYS A 200 6.76 12.70 9.02
C LYS A 200 8.18 12.75 9.59
N PHE A 201 8.55 11.71 10.30
CA PHE A 201 9.90 11.52 10.81
C PHE A 201 10.50 10.26 10.18
N CYS A 202 11.72 10.34 9.70
CA CYS A 202 12.38 9.26 8.98
C CYS A 202 13.64 8.81 9.72
N VAL A 203 13.72 7.51 10.01
CA VAL A 203 14.86 6.90 10.66
C VAL A 203 15.64 5.99 9.72
N ARG A 204 16.99 6.02 9.81
CA ARG A 204 17.91 5.11 9.11
C ARG A 204 18.16 3.87 9.96
N LYS A 205 17.10 3.11 10.23
CA LYS A 205 17.20 1.83 10.94
C LYS A 205 16.47 0.76 10.15
N LEU A 206 17.11 -0.38 9.98
CA LEU A 206 16.49 -1.58 9.45
C LEU A 206 15.54 -2.15 10.50
N ILE A 207 14.25 -2.13 10.23
CA ILE A 207 13.19 -2.57 11.14
C ILE A 207 12.45 -3.78 10.57
N TYR A 208 12.34 -3.86 9.26
CA TYR A 208 11.45 -4.81 8.62
C TYR A 208 12.20 -5.65 7.59
N LYS A 209 11.95 -6.94 7.60
CA LYS A 209 12.50 -7.91 6.68
C LYS A 209 11.37 -8.45 5.80
N TYR A 210 11.40 -8.04 4.55
CA TYR A 210 10.48 -8.49 3.53
C TYR A 210 10.90 -9.86 3.00
N ASN A 211 10.02 -10.86 3.13
CA ASN A 211 10.26 -12.23 2.66
C ASN A 211 9.47 -12.45 1.36
N CYS A 212 10.16 -12.52 0.21
CA CYS A 212 9.54 -12.98 -1.03
C CYS A 212 9.26 -14.48 -0.94
N ASN A 213 8.02 -14.88 -1.09
CA ASN A 213 7.62 -16.28 -1.23
C ASN A 213 7.14 -16.58 -2.66
N ASN A 214 7.08 -17.86 -3.04
CA ASN A 214 6.69 -18.27 -4.39
C ASN A 214 5.23 -17.93 -4.72
N ASN A 215 4.38 -17.78 -3.71
CA ASN A 215 2.96 -17.43 -3.85
C ASN A 215 2.72 -15.90 -3.74
N SER A 216 3.80 -15.10 -3.67
CA SER A 216 3.67 -13.64 -3.61
C SER A 216 2.91 -13.12 -4.83
N LEU A 217 1.97 -12.21 -4.59
CA LEU A 217 1.22 -11.50 -5.63
C LEU A 217 2.14 -10.83 -6.66
N ILE A 218 3.37 -10.49 -6.26
CA ILE A 218 4.40 -9.89 -7.13
C ILE A 218 4.80 -10.84 -8.28
N ASN A 219 4.78 -12.16 -8.06
CA ASN A 219 5.18 -13.14 -9.07
C ASN A 219 4.13 -13.33 -10.17
N ASN A 220 2.86 -12.98 -9.91
CA ASN A 220 1.74 -13.05 -10.84
C ASN A 220 1.44 -11.70 -11.51
N ARG A 221 2.45 -10.84 -11.67
CA ARG A 221 2.31 -9.55 -12.34
C ARG A 221 1.87 -9.73 -13.79
N TYR A 222 1.06 -8.76 -14.25
CA TYR A 222 0.54 -8.66 -15.62
C TYR A 222 -0.69 -9.53 -15.92
N ASN A 223 -1.59 -9.66 -14.96
CA ASN A 223 -2.90 -10.24 -15.17
C ASN A 223 -3.99 -9.15 -15.26
N GLU A 224 -5.19 -9.59 -15.64
CA GLU A 224 -6.40 -8.74 -15.74
C GLU A 224 -6.70 -7.98 -14.42
N ASN A 225 -6.55 -8.65 -13.30
CA ASN A 225 -6.84 -8.05 -12.00
C ASN A 225 -5.89 -6.88 -11.67
N GLU A 226 -4.62 -7.01 -12.01
CA GLU A 226 -3.65 -5.90 -11.83
C GLU A 226 -4.05 -4.70 -12.68
N PHE A 227 -4.39 -4.93 -13.95
CA PHE A 227 -4.83 -3.88 -14.86
C PHE A 227 -6.08 -3.18 -14.34
N ASN A 228 -7.11 -3.94 -13.97
CA ASN A 228 -8.35 -3.41 -13.41
C ASN A 228 -8.09 -2.60 -12.14
N ASN A 229 -7.23 -3.07 -11.25
CA ASN A 229 -6.87 -2.35 -10.03
C ASN A 229 -6.18 -1.01 -10.32
N ILE A 230 -5.36 -0.93 -11.36
CA ILE A 230 -4.73 0.34 -11.77
C ILE A 230 -5.77 1.31 -12.33
N ILE A 231 -6.67 0.85 -13.18
CA ILE A 231 -7.77 1.68 -13.71
C ILE A 231 -8.64 2.22 -12.57
N TYR A 232 -9.04 1.36 -11.64
CA TYR A 232 -9.85 1.76 -10.49
C TYR A 232 -9.12 2.73 -9.56
N ARG A 233 -7.81 2.57 -9.38
CA ARG A 233 -6.99 3.50 -8.61
C ARG A 233 -7.00 4.89 -9.24
N ILE A 234 -6.89 4.98 -10.56
CA ILE A 234 -6.92 6.25 -11.27
C ILE A 234 -8.29 6.90 -11.13
N ASP A 235 -9.37 6.16 -11.36
CA ASP A 235 -10.74 6.65 -11.21
C ASP A 235 -11.00 7.16 -9.77
N MET A 236 -10.66 6.37 -8.77
CA MET A 236 -10.77 6.75 -7.37
C MET A 236 -9.98 8.01 -7.04
N LEU A 237 -8.71 8.10 -7.47
CA LEU A 237 -7.88 9.27 -7.22
C LEU A 237 -8.41 10.49 -7.96
N GLN A 238 -8.99 10.35 -9.15
CA GLN A 238 -9.68 11.43 -9.86
C GLN A 238 -10.83 11.97 -9.02
N GLN A 239 -11.70 11.11 -8.50
CA GLN A 239 -12.84 11.54 -7.67
C GLN A 239 -12.41 12.19 -6.36
N ILE A 240 -11.37 11.68 -5.70
CA ILE A 240 -10.83 12.25 -4.46
C ILE A 240 -10.16 13.61 -4.70
N TYR A 241 -9.53 13.81 -5.85
CA TYR A 241 -8.73 15.00 -6.14
C TYR A 241 -9.46 16.09 -6.94
N THR A 242 -10.57 15.80 -7.63
CA THR A 242 -11.34 16.80 -8.39
C THR A 242 -11.94 17.87 -7.51
N LYS A 243 -12.18 17.63 -6.24
CA LYS A 243 -12.73 18.62 -5.31
C LYS A 243 -11.70 19.58 -4.69
N ASN A 244 -10.39 19.26 -4.70
CA ASN A 244 -9.35 20.07 -4.01
C ASN A 244 -7.94 19.88 -4.55
N MET A 245 -7.71 19.92 -5.87
CA MET A 245 -6.42 20.21 -6.44
C MET A 245 -5.20 19.36 -6.24
N ASN A 246 -4.63 18.78 -6.96
CA ASN A 246 -3.24 18.75 -7.38
C ASN A 246 -3.09 17.81 -8.59
N TYR A 247 -3.35 18.35 -9.74
CA TYR A 247 -3.17 17.74 -11.06
C TYR A 247 -1.83 16.99 -11.21
N LYS A 248 -0.86 17.29 -10.33
CA LYS A 248 0.46 16.66 -10.36
C LYS A 248 0.40 15.14 -10.10
N TYR A 249 -0.46 14.67 -9.20
CA TYR A 249 -0.55 13.24 -8.86
C TYR A 249 -1.33 12.46 -9.87
N MET A 250 -2.46 13.01 -10.32
CA MET A 250 -3.21 12.41 -11.41
C MET A 250 -2.35 12.30 -12.67
N ARG A 251 -1.57 13.33 -12.95
CA ARG A 251 -0.57 13.30 -14.02
C ARG A 251 0.41 12.14 -13.86
N LEU A 252 0.86 11.86 -12.63
CA LEU A 252 1.81 10.78 -12.34
C LEU A 252 1.20 9.41 -12.51
N GLU A 253 -0.03 9.23 -12.05
CA GLU A 253 -0.78 7.99 -12.26
C GLU A 253 -1.07 7.75 -13.75
N CYS A 254 -1.48 8.76 -14.46
CA CYS A 254 -1.69 8.69 -15.90
C CYS A 254 -0.41 8.32 -16.68
N ILE A 255 0.72 8.88 -16.30
CA ILE A 255 2.03 8.52 -16.88
C ILE A 255 2.41 7.08 -16.52
N SER A 256 2.15 6.64 -15.28
CA SER A 256 2.41 5.28 -14.84
C SER A 256 1.59 4.26 -15.64
N LEU A 257 0.28 4.49 -15.76
CA LEU A 257 -0.61 3.67 -16.58
C LEU A 257 -0.15 3.62 -18.04
N SER A 258 0.10 4.79 -18.65
CA SER A 258 0.51 4.84 -20.05
C SER A 258 1.81 4.10 -20.32
N ARG A 259 2.77 4.17 -19.40
CA ARG A 259 4.03 3.41 -19.52
C ARG A 259 3.82 1.92 -19.40
N MET A 260 3.01 1.49 -18.43
CA MET A 260 2.70 0.08 -18.24
C MET A 260 2.05 -0.52 -19.48
N ILE A 261 1.04 0.16 -20.04
CA ILE A 261 0.37 -0.29 -21.27
C ILE A 261 1.34 -0.24 -22.48
N TYR A 262 2.13 0.82 -22.60
CA TYR A 262 3.02 1.02 -23.76
C TYR A 262 4.11 -0.05 -23.82
N PHE A 263 4.74 -0.39 -22.69
CA PHE A 263 5.88 -1.31 -22.64
C PHE A 263 5.48 -2.79 -22.46
N ASN A 264 4.19 -3.08 -22.24
CA ASN A 264 3.74 -4.44 -22.06
C ASN A 264 2.83 -4.91 -23.21
N SER A 265 3.38 -5.73 -24.10
CA SER A 265 2.67 -6.25 -25.26
C SER A 265 1.45 -7.11 -24.89
N ARG A 266 1.52 -7.86 -23.77
CA ARG A 266 0.40 -8.68 -23.27
C ARG A 266 -0.76 -7.80 -22.80
N PHE A 267 -0.50 -6.71 -22.10
CA PHE A 267 -1.54 -5.76 -21.72
C PHE A 267 -2.18 -5.07 -22.92
N LYS A 268 -1.39 -4.70 -23.93
CA LYS A 268 -1.94 -4.15 -25.18
C LYS A 268 -2.90 -5.11 -25.85
N ALA A 269 -2.49 -6.37 -26.00
CA ALA A 269 -3.32 -7.40 -26.62
C ALA A 269 -4.61 -7.64 -25.82
N TYR A 270 -4.51 -7.72 -24.50
CA TYR A 270 -5.63 -7.91 -23.61
C TYR A 270 -6.64 -6.75 -23.67
N ILE A 271 -6.18 -5.50 -23.60
CA ILE A 271 -7.07 -4.34 -23.75
C ILE A 271 -7.73 -4.31 -25.12
N LYS A 272 -7.00 -4.64 -26.19
CA LYS A 272 -7.52 -4.67 -27.55
C LYS A 272 -8.60 -5.72 -27.75
N SER A 273 -8.52 -6.86 -27.07
CA SER A 273 -9.51 -7.94 -27.12
C SER A 273 -10.77 -7.68 -26.29
N ASN A 274 -10.77 -6.65 -25.42
CA ASN A 274 -11.88 -6.34 -24.53
C ASN A 274 -12.43 -4.94 -24.80
N LEU A 275 -13.57 -4.86 -25.48
CA LEU A 275 -14.16 -3.58 -25.93
C LEU A 275 -14.38 -2.59 -24.78
N LYS A 276 -14.95 -3.06 -23.66
CA LYS A 276 -15.22 -2.21 -22.48
C LYS A 276 -13.95 -1.63 -21.87
N LEU A 277 -12.88 -2.45 -21.78
CA LEU A 277 -11.57 -1.98 -21.28
C LEU A 277 -10.90 -1.03 -22.27
N LYS A 278 -11.05 -1.27 -23.56
CA LYS A 278 -10.57 -0.39 -24.62
C LYS A 278 -11.20 1.01 -24.48
N GLU A 279 -12.51 1.11 -24.40
CA GLU A 279 -13.24 2.37 -24.24
C GLU A 279 -12.89 3.08 -22.93
N THR A 280 -12.82 2.36 -21.81
CA THR A 280 -12.46 2.92 -20.51
C THR A 280 -11.02 3.46 -20.53
N SER A 281 -10.07 2.69 -21.06
CA SER A 281 -8.68 3.10 -21.19
C SER A 281 -8.52 4.33 -22.08
N HIS A 282 -9.23 4.37 -23.21
CA HIS A 282 -9.22 5.49 -24.14
C HIS A 282 -9.76 6.76 -23.48
N SER A 283 -10.91 6.68 -22.80
CA SER A 283 -11.51 7.79 -22.05
C SER A 283 -10.57 8.34 -20.99
N ILE A 284 -9.97 7.46 -20.17
CA ILE A 284 -9.00 7.87 -19.13
C ILE A 284 -7.78 8.54 -19.72
N LEU A 285 -7.18 7.97 -20.77
CA LEU A 285 -5.99 8.54 -21.42
C LEU A 285 -6.28 9.91 -22.07
N LYS A 286 -7.44 10.08 -22.70
CA LYS A 286 -7.91 11.39 -23.22
C LYS A 286 -8.09 12.40 -22.10
N SER A 287 -8.77 12.02 -21.02
CA SER A 287 -8.95 12.86 -19.82
C SER A 287 -7.60 13.28 -19.22
N CYS A 288 -6.64 12.34 -19.17
CA CYS A 288 -5.28 12.63 -18.72
C CYS A 288 -4.57 13.70 -19.58
N LEU A 289 -4.67 13.61 -20.90
CA LEU A 289 -4.07 14.62 -21.80
C LEU A 289 -4.75 15.97 -21.65
N LYS A 290 -6.09 15.98 -21.57
CA LYS A 290 -6.87 17.23 -21.52
C LYS A 290 -6.68 17.98 -20.20
N ASN A 291 -6.68 17.25 -19.08
CA ASN A 291 -6.80 17.86 -17.74
C ASN A 291 -5.46 18.04 -17.02
N TYR A 292 -4.39 17.37 -17.47
CA TYR A 292 -3.13 17.37 -16.75
C TYR A 292 -1.96 17.78 -17.65
N LYS A 293 -1.19 18.80 -17.26
CA LYS A 293 0.03 19.24 -17.99
C LYS A 293 1.08 18.12 -17.99
N ILE A 294 1.06 17.27 -18.98
CA ILE A 294 1.99 16.16 -19.17
C ILE A 294 3.25 16.65 -19.87
N PRO A 295 4.47 16.30 -19.39
CA PRO A 295 5.68 16.71 -20.08
C PRO A 295 5.71 16.21 -21.53
N LYS A 296 6.08 17.07 -22.50
CA LYS A 296 6.10 16.76 -23.95
C LYS A 296 6.71 15.39 -24.26
N LYS A 297 7.84 15.06 -23.63
CA LYS A 297 8.51 13.75 -23.80
C LYS A 297 7.65 12.55 -23.38
N LYS A 298 6.70 12.71 -22.46
CA LYS A 298 5.78 11.66 -21.97
C LYS A 298 4.43 11.70 -22.67
N GLU A 299 4.02 12.85 -23.16
CA GLU A 299 2.81 13.08 -23.96
C GLU A 299 2.78 12.20 -25.21
N LYS A 300 3.94 11.98 -25.83
CA LYS A 300 4.09 11.07 -26.98
C LYS A 300 3.55 9.66 -26.70
N TYR A 301 3.82 9.10 -25.53
CA TYR A 301 3.31 7.75 -25.17
C TYR A 301 1.80 7.73 -25.01
N LEU A 302 1.20 8.76 -24.39
CA LEU A 302 -0.25 8.84 -24.24
C LEU A 302 -0.94 9.00 -25.59
N LYS A 303 -0.44 9.89 -26.46
CA LYS A 303 -0.98 10.11 -27.81
C LYS A 303 -0.91 8.83 -28.65
N HIS A 304 0.21 8.10 -28.58
CA HIS A 304 0.36 6.83 -29.26
C HIS A 304 -0.65 5.77 -28.77
N LEU A 305 -0.87 5.67 -27.45
CA LEU A 305 -1.84 4.74 -26.88
C LEU A 305 -3.28 5.13 -27.19
N ILE A 306 -3.61 6.42 -27.18
CA ILE A 306 -4.93 6.90 -27.58
C ILE A 306 -5.21 6.52 -29.02
N ALA A 307 -4.25 6.75 -29.92
CA ALA A 307 -4.37 6.34 -31.33
C ALA A 307 -4.46 4.80 -31.51
N PHE A 308 -3.77 4.04 -30.67
CA PHE A 308 -3.81 2.59 -30.70
C PHE A 308 -5.16 2.01 -30.27
N PHE A 309 -5.89 2.69 -29.37
CA PHE A 309 -7.19 2.28 -28.88
C PHE A 309 -8.36 2.93 -29.60
N HIS A 310 -8.11 3.76 -30.58
CA HIS A 310 -9.14 4.33 -31.46
C HIS A 310 -9.51 3.31 -32.51
#